data_8bcaeba6006719b832530767ca098859
#
_entry.id   8bcaeba6006719b832530767ca098859
#
_cell.length_a   1.000
_cell.length_b   1.000
_cell.length_c   1.000
_cell.angle_alpha   90.00
_cell.angle_beta   90.00
_cell.angle_gamma   90.00
#
_symmetry.space_group_name_H-M   'P 1'
#
loop_
_entity.id
_entity.type
_entity.pdbx_description
1 polymer ?
#
loop_
_entity_poly.entity_id
_entity_poly.type
_entity_poly.pdbx_seq_one_letter_code
_entity_poly.pdbx_strand_id
1 'polypeptide(L)'
;MNTKDRIIYSNKGLLTTIAWGLDGKVEYALEGSVFVSGSAIQWLRDGMEMFKNSSDCEKAIRGENPSGGIYFVPAFVGLGTPYWDNDVRGAIFGITRATTKDHITVAAIEASPYQAKDVMDVMIEESGFNIKYLGVDGGASVNDYICLLYTSPSPRDSTSSR
;
A
#
# COMPACT_ATOMS: atom_id res chain seq x y z
N MET A 1 -4.84 1.50 -13.26
CA MET A 1 -4.80 0.31 -14.14
C MET A 1 -5.39 0.66 -15.50
N ASN A 2 -4.69 0.43 -16.61
CA ASN A 2 -5.18 0.73 -17.96
C ASN A 2 -6.30 -0.26 -18.36
N THR A 3 -7.45 0.27 -18.80
CA THR A 3 -8.64 -0.48 -19.23
C THR A 3 -8.86 -0.45 -20.74
N LYS A 4 -7.88 0.08 -21.49
CA LYS A 4 -7.92 0.24 -22.95
C LYS A 4 -9.03 1.21 -23.38
N ASP A 5 -9.85 0.78 -24.37
CA ASP A 5 -11.00 1.50 -24.89
C ASP A 5 -12.27 1.36 -24.02
N ARG A 6 -12.18 0.61 -22.90
CA ARG A 6 -13.33 0.37 -22.02
C ARG A 6 -13.41 1.43 -20.93
N ILE A 7 -14.52 2.17 -20.91
CA ILE A 7 -14.89 3.04 -19.81
C ILE A 7 -15.55 2.18 -18.73
N ILE A 8 -14.94 2.06 -17.57
CA ILE A 8 -15.45 1.29 -16.43
C ILE A 8 -15.80 2.28 -15.33
N TYR A 9 -17.08 2.36 -14.96
CA TYR A 9 -17.52 3.16 -13.83
C TYR A 9 -17.52 2.31 -12.57
N SER A 10 -16.73 2.75 -11.59
CA SER A 10 -16.59 2.04 -10.33
C SER A 10 -17.77 2.31 -9.39
N ASN A 11 -18.20 1.24 -8.70
CA ASN A 11 -19.15 1.33 -7.59
C ASN A 11 -18.45 1.16 -6.23
N LYS A 12 -17.11 0.94 -6.23
CA LYS A 12 -16.29 0.66 -5.05
C LYS A 12 -15.22 1.72 -4.80
N GLY A 13 -15.45 2.94 -5.33
CA GLY A 13 -14.61 4.09 -5.00
C GLY A 13 -13.35 4.26 -5.83
N LEU A 14 -13.20 3.54 -6.96
CA LEU A 14 -12.17 3.87 -7.95
C LEU A 14 -12.61 5.07 -8.80
N LEU A 15 -11.64 5.78 -9.33
CA LEU A 15 -11.88 6.86 -10.29
C LEU A 15 -11.63 6.35 -11.70
N THR A 16 -12.48 6.76 -12.63
CA THR A 16 -12.27 6.51 -14.06
C THR A 16 -11.63 7.74 -14.68
N THR A 17 -10.52 7.56 -15.34
CA THR A 17 -9.75 8.65 -15.94
C THR A 17 -9.30 8.30 -17.36
N ILE A 18 -8.85 9.31 -18.10
CA ILE A 18 -8.16 9.11 -19.38
C ILE A 18 -6.70 8.78 -19.09
N ALA A 19 -6.25 7.59 -19.52
CA ALA A 19 -4.87 7.19 -19.41
C ALA A 19 -3.98 7.98 -20.39
N TRP A 20 -4.41 8.03 -21.65
CA TRP A 20 -3.75 8.83 -22.69
C TRP A 20 -4.67 9.00 -23.91
N GLY A 21 -4.35 9.99 -24.76
CA GLY A 21 -5.00 10.21 -26.04
C GLY A 21 -3.96 10.61 -27.08
N LEU A 22 -3.92 9.90 -28.22
CA LEU A 22 -3.00 10.14 -29.31
C LEU A 22 -3.64 9.75 -30.64
N ASP A 23 -3.50 10.59 -31.66
CA ASP A 23 -3.98 10.32 -33.04
C ASP A 23 -5.46 9.89 -33.10
N GLY A 24 -6.31 10.53 -32.30
CA GLY A 24 -7.75 10.25 -32.25
C GLY A 24 -8.13 8.97 -31.50
N LYS A 25 -7.16 8.26 -30.91
CA LYS A 25 -7.39 7.13 -30.02
C LYS A 25 -7.31 7.58 -28.57
N VAL A 26 -8.23 7.11 -27.74
CA VAL A 26 -8.24 7.37 -26.30
C VAL A 26 -8.26 6.04 -25.56
N GLU A 27 -7.39 5.91 -24.56
CA GLU A 27 -7.45 4.81 -23.61
C GLU A 27 -7.78 5.33 -22.22
N TYR A 28 -8.48 4.51 -21.46
CA TYR A 28 -8.95 4.84 -20.12
C TYR A 28 -8.19 4.06 -19.05
N ALA A 29 -8.31 4.52 -17.82
CA ALA A 29 -7.74 3.84 -16.68
C ALA A 29 -8.68 3.91 -15.47
N LEU A 30 -8.57 2.89 -14.61
CA LEU A 30 -9.03 2.97 -13.23
C LEU A 30 -7.89 3.48 -12.36
N GLU A 31 -8.21 4.40 -11.48
CA GLU A 31 -7.30 5.03 -10.53
C GLU A 31 -7.82 4.87 -9.11
N GLY A 32 -6.93 4.59 -8.17
CA GLY A 32 -7.21 4.57 -6.75
C GLY A 32 -6.18 5.39 -6.01
N SER A 33 -6.61 6.06 -4.94
CA SER A 33 -5.77 6.95 -4.15
C SER A 33 -5.45 6.36 -2.78
N VAL A 34 -4.16 6.28 -2.45
CA VAL A 34 -3.66 5.98 -1.11
C VAL A 34 -3.06 7.26 -0.54
N PHE A 35 -3.67 7.81 0.53
CA PHE A 35 -3.30 9.14 1.03
C PHE A 35 -1.96 9.18 1.74
N VAL A 36 -1.59 8.09 2.40
CA VAL A 36 -0.37 8.02 3.20
C VAL A 36 0.43 6.76 2.85
N SER A 37 1.62 6.95 2.30
CA SER A 37 2.59 5.91 1.99
C SER A 37 3.96 6.30 2.56
N GLY A 38 4.88 6.85 1.78
CA GLY A 38 6.20 7.29 2.23
C GLY A 38 6.16 8.34 3.35
N SER A 39 5.08 9.12 3.46
CA SER A 39 4.87 10.07 4.56
C SER A 39 4.72 9.41 5.94
N ALA A 40 4.34 8.14 6.02
CA ALA A 40 4.36 7.38 7.27
C ALA A 40 5.80 7.19 7.79
N ILE A 41 6.72 6.87 6.89
CA ILE A 41 8.16 6.72 7.22
C ILE A 41 8.76 8.08 7.59
N GLN A 42 8.38 9.16 6.89
CA GLN A 42 8.80 10.51 7.25
C GLN A 42 8.32 10.90 8.65
N TRP A 43 7.07 10.59 8.99
CA TRP A 43 6.52 10.85 10.32
C TRP A 43 7.26 10.08 11.42
N LEU A 44 7.59 8.80 11.20
CA LEU A 44 8.40 8.01 12.14
C LEU A 44 9.80 8.59 12.33
N ARG A 45 10.40 9.17 11.28
CA ARG A 45 11.70 9.85 11.34
C ARG A 45 11.59 11.19 12.05
N ASP A 46 10.69 12.06 11.60
CA ASP A 46 10.69 13.49 11.97
C ASP A 46 9.82 13.77 13.21
N GLY A 47 8.68 13.07 13.34
CA GLY A 47 7.75 13.26 14.44
C GLY A 47 8.02 12.35 15.64
N MET A 48 8.47 11.12 15.38
CA MET A 48 8.72 10.13 16.42
C MET A 48 10.22 9.91 16.70
N GLU A 49 11.10 10.49 15.88
CA GLU A 49 12.58 10.42 16.02
C GLU A 49 13.13 8.98 16.12
N MET A 50 12.46 8.02 15.48
CA MET A 50 12.81 6.60 15.58
C MET A 50 14.13 6.26 14.86
N PHE A 51 14.48 7.03 13.84
CA PHE A 51 15.73 6.90 13.08
C PHE A 51 16.12 8.25 12.44
N LYS A 52 17.40 8.37 12.00
CA LYS A 52 17.91 9.64 11.45
C LYS A 52 17.62 9.82 9.97
N ASN A 53 17.78 8.77 9.17
CA ASN A 53 17.57 8.80 7.73
C ASN A 53 16.49 7.81 7.34
N SER A 54 15.68 8.11 6.33
CA SER A 54 14.62 7.21 5.87
C SER A 54 15.16 5.85 5.42
N SER A 55 16.38 5.78 4.87
CA SER A 55 17.04 4.52 4.52
C SER A 55 17.39 3.65 5.74
N ASP A 56 17.45 4.22 6.94
CA ASP A 56 17.73 3.44 8.16
C ASP A 56 16.54 2.54 8.55
N CYS A 57 15.33 2.80 8.03
CA CYS A 57 14.15 1.98 8.30
C CYS A 57 14.32 0.52 7.83
N GLU A 58 15.12 0.28 6.78
CA GLU A 58 15.42 -1.07 6.30
C GLU A 58 16.20 -1.91 7.32
N LYS A 59 16.97 -1.27 8.18
CA LYS A 59 17.73 -1.95 9.26
C LYS A 59 16.82 -2.59 10.31
N ALA A 60 15.55 -2.17 10.37
CA ALA A 60 14.56 -2.76 11.25
C ALA A 60 14.04 -4.13 10.74
N ILE A 61 14.20 -4.42 9.45
CA ILE A 61 13.68 -5.63 8.81
C ILE A 61 14.59 -6.82 9.17
N ARG A 62 14.14 -7.65 10.10
CA ARG A 62 14.93 -8.81 10.60
C ARG A 62 14.01 -10.00 10.89
N GLY A 63 14.50 -11.20 10.56
CA GLY A 63 13.80 -12.45 10.83
C GLY A 63 12.61 -12.71 9.90
N GLU A 64 11.87 -13.77 10.19
CA GLU A 64 10.75 -14.26 9.36
C GLU A 64 9.46 -13.47 9.57
N ASN A 65 9.28 -12.84 10.75
CA ASN A 65 8.13 -11.99 11.06
C ASN A 65 8.62 -10.64 11.60
N PRO A 66 9.12 -9.76 10.71
CA PRO A 66 9.84 -8.55 11.14
C PRO A 66 8.93 -7.50 11.78
N SER A 67 7.61 -7.47 11.48
CA SER A 67 6.65 -6.60 12.17
C SER A 67 6.19 -7.14 13.53
N GLY A 68 6.52 -8.40 13.87
CA GLY A 68 6.18 -9.01 15.16
C GLY A 68 4.68 -9.09 15.45
N GLY A 69 3.84 -9.09 14.42
CA GLY A 69 2.39 -9.08 14.54
C GLY A 69 1.79 -7.70 14.79
N ILE A 70 2.58 -6.63 14.63
CA ILE A 70 2.09 -5.26 14.64
C ILE A 70 1.47 -4.91 13.29
N TYR A 71 0.34 -4.22 13.32
CA TYR A 71 -0.29 -3.60 12.16
C TYR A 71 -0.35 -2.10 12.34
N PHE A 72 0.07 -1.36 11.33
CA PHE A 72 0.06 0.09 11.29
C PHE A 72 -0.95 0.58 10.25
N VAL A 73 -1.93 1.38 10.68
CA VAL A 73 -2.90 2.03 9.80
C VAL A 73 -2.54 3.50 9.67
N PRO A 74 -1.96 3.96 8.55
CA PRO A 74 -1.45 5.32 8.41
C PRO A 74 -2.53 6.31 7.96
N ALA A 75 -3.69 6.30 8.59
CA ALA A 75 -4.81 7.18 8.23
C ALA A 75 -4.64 8.60 8.81
N PHE A 76 -3.50 9.26 8.58
CA PHE A 76 -3.20 10.58 9.16
C PHE A 76 -4.17 11.66 8.70
N VAL A 77 -4.65 11.55 7.48
CA VAL A 77 -5.62 12.45 6.84
C VAL A 77 -6.85 11.70 6.32
N GLY A 78 -7.18 10.58 6.96
CA GLY A 78 -8.22 9.67 6.51
C GLY A 78 -7.70 8.55 5.62
N LEU A 79 -8.62 7.76 5.07
CA LEU A 79 -8.37 6.68 4.12
C LEU A 79 -8.92 7.04 2.74
N GLY A 80 -8.14 6.81 1.70
CA GLY A 80 -8.55 6.93 0.31
C GLY A 80 -9.30 5.70 -0.20
N THR A 81 -9.05 5.31 -1.43
CA THR A 81 -9.68 4.15 -2.07
C THR A 81 -9.36 2.85 -1.33
N PRO A 82 -10.36 1.95 -1.13
CA PRO A 82 -11.76 2.05 -1.54
C PRO A 82 -12.68 2.70 -0.48
N TYR A 83 -12.14 3.11 0.65
CA TYR A 83 -12.89 3.46 1.86
C TYR A 83 -13.48 4.87 1.81
N TRP A 84 -12.74 5.85 1.30
CA TRP A 84 -13.10 7.27 1.23
C TRP A 84 -13.63 7.83 2.56
N ASP A 85 -12.94 7.47 3.64
CA ASP A 85 -13.27 7.92 5.00
C ASP A 85 -12.26 8.97 5.48
N ASN A 86 -12.69 10.22 5.55
CA ASN A 86 -11.85 11.36 5.97
C ASN A 86 -11.82 11.53 7.50
N ASP A 87 -12.68 10.84 8.24
CA ASP A 87 -12.82 11.01 9.69
C ASP A 87 -11.96 10.02 10.49
N VAL A 88 -11.58 8.89 9.89
CA VAL A 88 -10.67 7.94 10.52
C VAL A 88 -9.28 8.53 10.72
N ARG A 89 -8.59 8.04 11.73
CA ARG A 89 -7.20 8.44 12.05
C ARG A 89 -6.31 7.22 12.19
N GLY A 90 -4.99 7.47 12.12
CA GLY A 90 -3.98 6.43 12.23
C GLY A 90 -4.10 5.62 13.52
N ALA A 91 -3.76 4.34 13.42
CA ALA A 91 -3.79 3.41 14.55
C ALA A 91 -2.66 2.39 14.46
N ILE A 92 -2.26 1.88 15.62
CA ILE A 92 -1.30 0.77 15.72
C ILE A 92 -1.97 -0.34 16.53
N PHE A 93 -2.00 -1.56 15.97
CA PHE A 93 -2.61 -2.73 16.58
C PHE A 93 -1.57 -3.81 16.89
N GLY A 94 -1.87 -4.70 17.82
CA GLY A 94 -1.02 -5.84 18.16
C GLY A 94 0.14 -5.52 19.10
N ILE A 95 0.15 -4.36 19.77
CA ILE A 95 1.20 -3.97 20.71
C ILE A 95 1.21 -4.90 21.92
N THR A 96 2.40 -5.42 22.25
CA THR A 96 2.67 -6.22 23.45
C THR A 96 3.88 -5.63 24.21
N ARG A 97 4.20 -6.20 25.35
CA ARG A 97 5.40 -5.81 26.12
C ARG A 97 6.71 -6.06 25.33
N ALA A 98 6.71 -7.00 24.37
CA ALA A 98 7.87 -7.32 23.54
C ALA A 98 7.99 -6.42 22.30
N THR A 99 7.01 -5.55 22.04
CA THR A 99 7.01 -4.64 20.89
C THR A 99 8.15 -3.64 20.99
N THR A 100 8.90 -3.51 19.91
CA THR A 100 10.01 -2.54 19.80
C THR A 100 9.70 -1.50 18.73
N LYS A 101 10.52 -0.44 18.68
CA LYS A 101 10.44 0.55 17.60
C LYS A 101 10.66 -0.06 16.22
N ASP A 102 11.48 -1.12 16.12
CA ASP A 102 11.76 -1.82 14.86
C ASP A 102 10.48 -2.50 14.34
N HIS A 103 9.71 -3.16 15.21
CA HIS A 103 8.41 -3.75 14.84
C HIS A 103 7.44 -2.70 14.28
N ILE A 104 7.33 -1.53 14.93
CA ILE A 104 6.46 -0.43 14.48
C ILE A 104 6.96 0.12 13.14
N THR A 105 8.28 0.27 12.97
CA THR A 105 8.87 0.73 11.72
C THR A 105 8.54 -0.20 10.56
N VAL A 106 8.71 -1.51 10.77
CA VAL A 106 8.38 -2.52 9.74
C VAL A 106 6.89 -2.52 9.42
N ALA A 107 6.03 -2.47 10.43
CA ALA A 107 4.58 -2.40 10.22
C ALA A 107 4.18 -1.16 9.39
N ALA A 108 4.85 -0.03 9.57
CA ALA A 108 4.62 1.17 8.77
C ALA A 108 5.11 1.01 7.31
N ILE A 109 6.21 0.27 7.09
CA ILE A 109 6.66 -0.11 5.74
C ILE A 109 5.63 -1.02 5.07
N GLU A 110 5.13 -2.04 5.78
CA GLU A 110 4.14 -3.00 5.28
C GLU A 110 2.77 -2.37 4.97
N ALA A 111 2.42 -1.28 5.64
CA ALA A 111 1.13 -0.62 5.46
C ALA A 111 0.89 -0.12 4.03
N SER A 112 1.95 0.33 3.32
CA SER A 112 1.83 0.83 1.95
C SER A 112 1.46 -0.27 0.94
N PRO A 113 2.18 -1.42 0.87
CA PRO A 113 1.77 -2.52 0.02
C PRO A 113 0.39 -3.10 0.38
N TYR A 114 -0.01 -3.12 1.64
CA TYR A 114 -1.35 -3.59 2.01
C TYR A 114 -2.45 -2.68 1.45
N GLN A 115 -2.31 -1.36 1.60
CA GLN A 115 -3.25 -0.40 1.00
C GLN A 115 -3.27 -0.49 -0.53
N ALA A 116 -2.11 -0.63 -1.17
CA ALA A 116 -2.04 -0.81 -2.62
C ALA A 116 -2.72 -2.11 -3.06
N LYS A 117 -2.62 -3.18 -2.26
CA LYS A 117 -3.32 -4.44 -2.54
C LYS A 117 -4.84 -4.26 -2.47
N ASP A 118 -5.36 -3.57 -1.46
CA ASP A 118 -6.81 -3.30 -1.36
C ASP A 118 -7.32 -2.57 -2.62
N VAL A 119 -6.57 -1.57 -3.11
CA VAL A 119 -6.89 -0.87 -4.36
C VAL A 119 -6.83 -1.80 -5.57
N MET A 120 -5.78 -2.63 -5.68
CA MET A 120 -5.63 -3.57 -6.80
C MET A 120 -6.73 -4.64 -6.81
N ASP A 121 -7.12 -5.15 -5.65
CA ASP A 121 -8.19 -6.15 -5.53
C ASP A 121 -9.52 -5.59 -6.06
N VAL A 122 -9.86 -4.35 -5.72
CA VAL A 122 -11.04 -3.67 -6.27
C VAL A 122 -10.91 -3.43 -7.78
N MET A 123 -9.71 -3.05 -8.26
CA MET A 123 -9.47 -2.88 -9.70
C MET A 123 -9.69 -4.18 -10.48
N ILE A 124 -9.22 -5.30 -9.95
CA ILE A 124 -9.40 -6.64 -10.56
C ILE A 124 -10.88 -7.01 -10.56
N GLU A 125 -11.54 -6.85 -9.42
CA GLU A 125 -12.94 -7.23 -9.25
C GLU A 125 -13.87 -6.47 -10.20
N GLU A 126 -13.71 -5.15 -10.30
CA GLU A 126 -14.60 -4.32 -11.11
C GLU A 126 -14.28 -4.33 -12.61
N SER A 127 -13.02 -4.51 -12.96
CA SER A 127 -12.63 -4.55 -14.38
C SER A 127 -12.77 -5.92 -15.03
N GLY A 128 -12.63 -6.98 -14.23
CA GLY A 128 -12.49 -8.35 -14.71
C GLY A 128 -11.13 -8.63 -15.37
N PHE A 129 -10.17 -7.69 -15.28
CA PHE A 129 -8.81 -7.89 -15.82
C PHE A 129 -7.88 -8.47 -14.77
N ASN A 130 -7.03 -9.40 -15.17
CA ASN A 130 -5.91 -9.83 -14.35
C ASN A 130 -4.72 -8.89 -14.52
N ILE A 131 -4.16 -8.43 -13.41
CA ILE A 131 -2.92 -7.64 -13.39
C ILE A 131 -1.74 -8.59 -13.63
N LYS A 132 -1.10 -8.48 -14.81
CA LYS A 132 0.08 -9.30 -15.16
C LYS A 132 1.40 -8.59 -14.81
N TYR A 133 1.39 -7.29 -14.82
CA TYR A 133 2.56 -6.44 -14.57
C TYR A 133 2.16 -5.30 -13.65
N LEU A 134 2.95 -5.09 -12.62
CA LEU A 134 2.86 -3.94 -11.71
C LEU A 134 4.14 -3.11 -11.87
N GLY A 135 4.00 -1.91 -12.43
CA GLY A 135 5.08 -0.92 -12.41
C GLY A 135 5.08 -0.19 -11.07
N VAL A 136 6.24 -0.12 -10.43
CA VAL A 136 6.42 0.60 -9.15
C VAL A 136 7.47 1.68 -9.35
N ASP A 137 7.19 2.89 -8.87
CA ASP A 137 8.10 4.04 -8.94
C ASP A 137 8.07 4.83 -7.63
N GLY A 138 9.02 5.76 -7.48
CA GLY A 138 9.17 6.58 -6.28
C GLY A 138 10.17 6.03 -5.27
N GLY A 139 10.44 6.81 -4.21
CA GLY A 139 11.49 6.51 -3.23
C GLY A 139 11.33 5.18 -2.48
N ALA A 140 10.11 4.67 -2.36
CA ALA A 140 9.83 3.39 -1.70
C ALA A 140 10.15 2.18 -2.60
N SER A 141 10.22 2.37 -3.93
CA SER A 141 10.46 1.28 -4.89
C SER A 141 11.87 0.70 -4.86
N VAL A 142 12.81 1.40 -4.22
CA VAL A 142 14.19 0.90 -4.02
C VAL A 142 14.33 -0.01 -2.81
N ASN A 143 13.28 -0.15 -2.00
CA ASN A 143 13.26 -1.02 -0.82
C ASN A 143 12.94 -2.46 -1.24
N ASP A 144 13.92 -3.36 -1.13
CA ASP A 144 13.78 -4.77 -1.54
C ASP A 144 12.65 -5.49 -0.79
N TYR A 145 12.42 -5.15 0.47
CA TYR A 145 11.35 -5.76 1.27
C TYR A 145 9.96 -5.37 0.74
N ILE A 146 9.77 -4.10 0.38
CA ILE A 146 8.52 -3.65 -0.26
C ILE A 146 8.31 -4.37 -1.58
N CYS A 147 9.37 -4.51 -2.39
CA CYS A 147 9.30 -5.24 -3.66
C CYS A 147 8.91 -6.71 -3.45
N LEU A 148 9.45 -7.36 -2.42
CA LEU A 148 9.06 -8.73 -2.06
C LEU A 148 7.59 -8.82 -1.64
N LEU A 149 7.06 -7.87 -0.87
CA LEU A 149 5.66 -7.85 -0.46
C LEU A 149 4.70 -7.71 -1.65
N TYR A 150 5.07 -6.95 -2.68
CA TYR A 150 4.27 -6.85 -3.91
C TYR A 150 4.29 -8.11 -4.76
N THR A 151 5.34 -8.92 -4.69
CA THR A 151 5.54 -10.08 -5.56
C THR A 151 5.26 -11.41 -4.87
N SER A 152 5.21 -11.43 -3.54
CA SER A 152 4.93 -12.63 -2.74
C SER A 152 3.43 -12.89 -2.61
N PRO A 153 2.98 -14.15 -2.53
CA PRO A 153 1.61 -14.45 -2.14
C PRO A 153 1.34 -13.86 -0.74
N SER A 154 0.15 -13.27 -0.57
CA SER A 154 -0.24 -12.65 0.69
C SER A 154 -0.10 -13.64 1.87
N PRO A 155 0.39 -13.22 3.04
CA PRO A 155 0.37 -14.04 4.25
C PRO A 155 -1.01 -14.59 4.60
N ARG A 156 -2.10 -13.94 4.13
CA ARG A 156 -3.47 -14.44 4.27
C ARG A 156 -3.72 -15.71 3.46
N ASP A 157 -2.98 -15.93 2.37
CA ASP A 157 -3.17 -17.11 1.51
C ASP A 157 -2.45 -18.35 2.07
N SER A 158 -1.46 -18.16 2.96
CA SER A 158 -0.72 -19.27 3.60
C SER A 158 -1.46 -19.91 4.77
N THR A 159 -2.53 -19.30 5.28
CA THR A 159 -3.32 -19.84 6.42
C THR A 159 -4.51 -20.71 6.01
N SER A 160 -4.80 -20.82 4.71
CA SER A 160 -5.93 -21.62 4.20
C SER A 160 -5.60 -23.10 3.92
N SER A 161 -4.38 -23.57 4.27
CA SER A 161 -3.99 -24.97 4.11
C SER A 161 -3.34 -25.54 5.38
N ARG A 162 -4.16 -25.68 6.44
CA ARG A 162 -3.92 -26.64 7.53
C ARG A 162 -5.24 -27.15 8.11
#